data_ed0556cc0b25dc04e9cf37f77cba524f
#
_entry.id   ed0556cc0b25dc04e9cf37f77cba524f
#
_cell.length_a   1.000
_cell.length_b   1.000
_cell.length_c   1.000
_cell.angle_alpha   90.00
_cell.angle_beta   90.00
_cell.angle_gamma   90.00
#
_symmetry.space_group_name_H-M   'P 1'
#
loop_
_entity.id
_entity.type
_entity.pdbx_description
1 polymer ?
#
loop_
_entity_poly.entity_id
_entity_poly.type
_entity_poly.pdbx_seq_one_letter_code
_entity_poly.pdbx_strand_id
1 'polypeptide(L)'
;MNKTKLLKVLFYLNIAVVVGLIGYKVYLNLVTSEFEAEHTEQLSDISARLEGQDSYSFAVVGNINNSVGIFERRIIPMLNDTDIDFLVSAGNAVSSGGEDKYRAIKGTLSRLDMPYLLTFGNNEYEEFGSFRFYDHYGPHFFSFTADDSRFIFLDSTGKTPWQWQLRWLTDILKADDSKHRFVFIGHPP
;
A
#
# COMPACT_ATOMS: atom_id res chain seq x y z
N MET A 1 42.47 -27.23 -9.90
CA MET A 1 42.54 -25.78 -9.57
C MET A 1 43.17 -25.64 -8.19
N ASN A 2 44.23 -24.85 -8.02
CA ASN A 2 44.92 -24.70 -6.74
C ASN A 2 43.96 -24.01 -5.73
N LYS A 3 43.87 -24.52 -4.47
CA LYS A 3 42.99 -24.01 -3.40
C LYS A 3 43.08 -22.50 -3.27
N THR A 4 44.28 -21.92 -3.39
CA THR A 4 44.49 -20.47 -3.31
C THR A 4 43.83 -19.69 -4.46
N LYS A 5 43.81 -20.24 -5.68
CA LYS A 5 43.12 -19.64 -6.83
C LYS A 5 41.61 -19.70 -6.65
N LEU A 6 41.09 -20.81 -6.15
CA LEU A 6 39.66 -20.98 -5.88
C LEU A 6 39.18 -19.96 -4.82
N LEU A 7 39.91 -19.82 -3.71
CA LEU A 7 39.60 -18.87 -2.67
C LEU A 7 39.59 -17.41 -3.16
N LYS A 8 40.56 -17.04 -4.02
CA LYS A 8 40.58 -15.70 -4.65
C LYS A 8 39.35 -15.48 -5.54
N VAL A 9 39.00 -16.46 -6.36
CA VAL A 9 37.80 -16.35 -7.22
C VAL A 9 36.54 -16.19 -6.38
N LEU A 10 36.36 -17.00 -5.34
CA LEU A 10 35.21 -16.89 -4.43
C LEU A 10 35.17 -15.54 -3.71
N PHE A 11 36.33 -15.01 -3.29
CA PHE A 11 36.42 -13.70 -2.64
C PHE A 11 35.95 -12.59 -3.59
N TYR A 12 36.49 -12.55 -4.83
CA TYR A 12 36.06 -11.53 -5.80
C TYR A 12 34.60 -11.68 -6.23
N LEU A 13 34.10 -12.91 -6.31
CA LEU A 13 32.67 -13.16 -6.58
C LEU A 13 31.78 -12.58 -5.47
N ASN A 14 32.16 -12.79 -4.20
CA ASN A 14 31.41 -12.21 -3.07
C ASN A 14 31.43 -10.68 -3.11
N ILE A 15 32.59 -10.06 -3.41
CA ILE A 15 32.68 -8.60 -3.56
C ILE A 15 31.73 -8.14 -4.68
N ALA A 16 31.74 -8.79 -5.83
CA ALA A 16 30.89 -8.44 -6.96
C ALA A 16 29.40 -8.51 -6.60
N VAL A 17 29.00 -9.55 -5.86
CA VAL A 17 27.62 -9.70 -5.34
C VAL A 17 27.25 -8.56 -4.40
N VAL A 18 28.14 -8.26 -3.43
CA VAL A 18 27.89 -7.15 -2.46
C VAL A 18 27.77 -5.82 -3.17
N VAL A 19 28.69 -5.53 -4.10
CA VAL A 19 28.66 -4.30 -4.91
C VAL A 19 27.38 -4.22 -5.75
N GLY A 20 26.96 -5.34 -6.35
CA GLY A 20 25.71 -5.44 -7.10
C GLY A 20 24.46 -5.15 -6.22
N LEU A 21 24.43 -5.71 -5.02
CA LEU A 21 23.33 -5.45 -4.06
C LEU A 21 23.30 -3.99 -3.60
N ILE A 22 24.48 -3.38 -3.32
CA ILE A 22 24.56 -1.97 -2.95
C ILE A 22 24.11 -1.11 -4.14
N GLY A 23 24.60 -1.39 -5.34
CA GLY A 23 24.19 -0.67 -6.56
C GLY A 23 22.70 -0.76 -6.82
N TYR A 24 22.11 -1.94 -6.61
CA TYR A 24 20.66 -2.14 -6.72
C TYR A 24 19.88 -1.31 -5.68
N LYS A 25 20.33 -1.30 -4.42
CA LYS A 25 19.69 -0.47 -3.37
C LYS A 25 19.81 1.03 -3.66
N VAL A 26 20.97 1.48 -4.18
CA VAL A 26 21.15 2.86 -4.61
C VAL A 26 20.25 3.20 -5.80
N TYR A 27 20.17 2.32 -6.79
CA TYR A 27 19.26 2.46 -7.92
C TYR A 27 17.81 2.62 -7.46
N LEU A 28 17.33 1.75 -6.56
CA LEU A 28 15.97 1.86 -6.02
C LEU A 28 15.70 3.20 -5.34
N ASN A 29 16.69 3.77 -4.63
CA ASN A 29 16.55 5.07 -3.97
C ASN A 29 16.64 6.27 -4.95
N LEU A 30 17.32 6.13 -6.08
CA LEU A 30 17.45 7.20 -7.08
C LEU A 30 16.27 7.24 -8.05
N VAL A 31 15.61 6.10 -8.30
CA VAL A 31 14.46 5.97 -9.21
C VAL A 31 13.16 6.03 -8.40
N THR A 32 13.05 7.01 -7.50
CA THR A 32 11.94 7.10 -6.54
C THR A 32 10.64 7.66 -7.12
N SER A 33 10.67 8.30 -8.27
CA SER A 33 9.57 9.18 -8.71
C SER A 33 8.49 8.51 -9.57
N GLU A 34 8.49 7.19 -9.74
CA GLU A 34 7.53 6.55 -10.65
C GLU A 34 6.11 6.37 -10.07
N PHE A 35 5.93 6.55 -8.78
CA PHE A 35 4.61 6.65 -8.17
C PHE A 35 4.69 7.44 -6.85
N GLU A 36 4.18 8.63 -6.89
CA GLU A 36 4.05 9.53 -5.73
C GLU A 36 2.57 9.82 -5.52
N ALA A 37 2.16 9.89 -4.25
CA ALA A 37 0.78 10.22 -3.86
C ALA A 37 -0.30 9.38 -4.58
N GLU A 38 -0.05 8.09 -4.75
CA GLU A 38 -0.92 7.13 -5.44
C GLU A 38 -2.39 7.23 -5.00
N HIS A 39 -2.65 7.41 -3.69
CA HIS A 39 -4.01 7.57 -3.21
C HIS A 39 -4.73 8.78 -3.80
N THR A 40 -4.01 9.84 -4.18
CA THR A 40 -4.63 11.02 -4.81
C THR A 40 -5.19 10.68 -6.18
N GLU A 41 -4.43 9.94 -6.98
CA GLU A 41 -4.87 9.44 -8.30
C GLU A 41 -6.04 8.46 -8.13
N GLN A 42 -5.86 7.45 -7.25
CA GLN A 42 -6.89 6.45 -7.01
C GLN A 42 -8.20 7.03 -6.46
N LEU A 43 -8.14 8.04 -5.60
CA LEU A 43 -9.34 8.75 -5.11
C LEU A 43 -10.03 9.56 -6.22
N SER A 44 -9.27 10.14 -7.14
CA SER A 44 -9.84 10.80 -8.33
C SER A 44 -10.59 9.79 -9.21
N ASP A 45 -10.00 8.62 -9.43
CA ASP A 45 -10.60 7.55 -10.24
C ASP A 45 -11.85 6.96 -9.55
N ILE A 46 -11.83 6.77 -8.23
CA ILE A 46 -13.01 6.36 -7.46
C ILE A 46 -14.11 7.40 -7.62
N SER A 47 -13.79 8.67 -7.44
CA SER A 47 -14.79 9.74 -7.56
C SER A 47 -15.41 9.78 -8.95
N ALA A 48 -14.60 9.65 -10.01
CA ALA A 48 -15.08 9.62 -11.39
C ALA A 48 -15.96 8.39 -11.69
N ARG A 49 -15.61 7.21 -11.13
CA ARG A 49 -16.42 5.99 -11.30
C ARG A 49 -17.79 6.10 -10.61
N LEU A 50 -17.83 6.70 -9.43
CA LEU A 50 -19.05 6.79 -8.64
C LEU A 50 -19.96 7.97 -9.02
N GLU A 51 -19.48 8.86 -9.87
CA GLU A 51 -20.26 10.02 -10.31
C GLU A 51 -21.54 9.59 -11.03
N GLY A 52 -22.69 9.99 -10.49
CA GLY A 52 -24.00 9.70 -11.07
C GLY A 52 -24.50 8.27 -10.90
N GLN A 53 -23.84 7.46 -10.06
CA GLN A 53 -24.34 6.13 -9.69
C GLN A 53 -25.30 6.20 -8.48
N ASP A 54 -26.40 5.47 -8.54
CA ASP A 54 -27.35 5.34 -7.42
C ASP A 54 -26.88 4.33 -6.36
N SER A 55 -25.91 3.49 -6.68
CA SER A 55 -25.34 2.48 -5.80
C SER A 55 -23.93 2.09 -6.28
N TYR A 56 -23.11 1.67 -5.35
CA TYR A 56 -21.75 1.20 -5.66
C TYR A 56 -21.38 -0.01 -4.80
N SER A 57 -20.34 -0.73 -5.22
CA SER A 57 -19.80 -1.88 -4.52
C SER A 57 -18.28 -1.73 -4.34
N PHE A 58 -17.77 -2.21 -3.21
CA PHE A 58 -16.32 -2.27 -3.01
C PHE A 58 -15.91 -3.59 -2.36
N ALA A 59 -14.70 -4.04 -2.69
CA ALA A 59 -14.10 -5.20 -2.06
C ALA A 59 -13.13 -4.79 -0.96
N VAL A 60 -13.01 -5.65 0.05
CA VAL A 60 -12.01 -5.49 1.11
C VAL A 60 -11.14 -6.74 1.14
N VAL A 61 -9.83 -6.54 1.10
CA VAL A 61 -8.83 -7.60 1.27
C VAL A 61 -7.86 -7.22 2.38
N GLY A 62 -7.24 -8.20 3.02
CA GLY A 62 -6.21 -7.93 4.04
C GLY A 62 -5.08 -8.95 3.93
N ASN A 63 -3.91 -8.60 4.49
CA ASN A 63 -2.76 -9.50 4.60
C ASN A 63 -2.32 -10.13 3.26
N ILE A 64 -2.22 -9.34 2.18
CA ILE A 64 -1.62 -9.82 0.92
C ILE A 64 -0.19 -10.31 1.22
N ASN A 65 0.61 -9.48 1.91
CA ASN A 65 1.88 -9.84 2.54
C ASN A 65 2.77 -10.68 1.61
N ASN A 66 3.16 -11.89 2.07
CA ASN A 66 3.96 -12.83 1.29
C ASN A 66 3.17 -13.62 0.23
N SER A 67 1.87 -13.39 0.13
CA SER A 67 0.97 -14.10 -0.79
C SER A 67 0.74 -13.37 -2.12
N VAL A 68 1.58 -12.38 -2.45
CA VAL A 68 1.48 -11.56 -3.68
C VAL A 68 1.23 -12.43 -4.92
N GLY A 69 2.01 -13.52 -5.11
CA GLY A 69 1.84 -14.39 -6.25
C GLY A 69 0.52 -15.19 -6.27
N ILE A 70 -0.10 -15.46 -5.13
CA ILE A 70 -1.45 -16.06 -5.04
C ILE A 70 -2.49 -15.00 -5.35
N PHE A 71 -2.34 -13.82 -4.77
CA PHE A 71 -3.20 -12.67 -4.99
C PHE A 71 -3.28 -12.34 -6.50
N GLU A 72 -2.12 -12.23 -7.15
CA GLU A 72 -2.02 -11.94 -8.58
C GLU A 72 -2.68 -13.01 -9.47
N ARG A 73 -2.48 -14.29 -9.17
CA ARG A 73 -2.96 -15.37 -10.04
C ARG A 73 -4.41 -15.79 -9.78
N ARG A 74 -4.96 -15.52 -8.61
CA ARG A 74 -6.30 -16.02 -8.22
C ARG A 74 -7.26 -14.90 -7.84
N ILE A 75 -6.81 -13.94 -7.04
CA ILE A 75 -7.69 -12.91 -6.49
C ILE A 75 -7.93 -11.80 -7.52
N ILE A 76 -6.88 -11.29 -8.15
CA ILE A 76 -7.02 -10.23 -9.18
C ILE A 76 -7.95 -10.67 -10.32
N PRO A 77 -7.78 -11.85 -10.96
CA PRO A 77 -8.72 -12.27 -12.00
C PRO A 77 -10.16 -12.39 -11.50
N MET A 78 -10.35 -12.89 -10.28
CA MET A 78 -11.68 -12.98 -9.67
C MET A 78 -12.30 -11.59 -9.44
N LEU A 79 -11.52 -10.61 -8.97
CA LEU A 79 -11.98 -9.25 -8.77
C LEU A 79 -12.30 -8.55 -10.09
N ASN A 80 -11.45 -8.71 -11.11
CA ASN A 80 -11.65 -8.11 -12.43
C ASN A 80 -12.85 -8.72 -13.19
N ASP A 81 -13.29 -9.95 -12.81
CA ASP A 81 -14.48 -10.61 -13.35
C ASP A 81 -15.77 -10.23 -12.58
N THR A 82 -15.70 -9.28 -11.68
CA THR A 82 -16.83 -8.80 -10.86
C THR A 82 -17.07 -7.30 -11.09
N ASP A 83 -18.30 -6.87 -10.85
CA ASP A 83 -18.71 -5.46 -10.95
C ASP A 83 -18.42 -4.73 -9.62
N ILE A 84 -17.14 -4.58 -9.31
CA ILE A 84 -16.65 -3.89 -8.12
C ILE A 84 -16.04 -2.54 -8.54
N ASP A 85 -16.47 -1.47 -7.90
CA ASP A 85 -16.04 -0.12 -8.25
C ASP A 85 -14.63 0.20 -7.73
N PHE A 86 -14.27 -0.30 -6.55
CA PHE A 86 -12.92 -0.12 -6.01
C PHE A 86 -12.55 -1.17 -4.96
N LEU A 87 -11.25 -1.29 -4.69
CA LEU A 87 -10.69 -2.21 -3.72
C LEU A 87 -10.09 -1.44 -2.53
N VAL A 88 -10.30 -1.94 -1.31
CA VAL A 88 -9.59 -1.50 -0.11
C VAL A 88 -8.72 -2.63 0.43
N SER A 89 -7.43 -2.39 0.60
CA SER A 89 -6.57 -3.27 1.40
C SER A 89 -6.57 -2.81 2.85
N ALA A 90 -7.05 -3.66 3.76
CA ALA A 90 -7.16 -3.38 5.18
C ALA A 90 -5.83 -3.55 5.95
N GLY A 91 -4.70 -3.23 5.31
CA GLY A 91 -3.35 -3.27 5.87
C GLY A 91 -2.58 -4.57 5.61
N ASN A 92 -1.27 -4.51 5.85
CA ASN A 92 -0.31 -5.57 5.56
C ASN A 92 -0.37 -6.03 4.08
N ALA A 93 -0.47 -5.07 3.17
CA ALA A 93 -0.41 -5.34 1.74
C ALA A 93 1.00 -5.77 1.32
N VAL A 94 2.03 -5.20 1.95
CA VAL A 94 3.43 -5.57 1.77
C VAL A 94 3.92 -6.53 2.85
N SER A 95 5.01 -7.24 2.59
CA SER A 95 5.64 -8.14 3.56
C SER A 95 6.64 -7.44 4.50
N SER A 96 7.09 -6.26 4.14
CA SER A 96 7.84 -5.29 4.94
C SER A 96 7.82 -3.95 4.20
N GLY A 97 8.23 -2.87 4.88
CA GLY A 97 8.26 -1.52 4.31
C GLY A 97 9.45 -1.22 3.39
N GLY A 98 10.13 -2.24 2.87
CA GLY A 98 11.23 -2.08 1.93
C GLY A 98 10.76 -1.55 0.57
N GLU A 99 11.59 -0.75 -0.11
CA GLU A 99 11.26 -0.15 -1.42
C GLU A 99 10.91 -1.21 -2.47
N ASP A 100 11.63 -2.33 -2.49
CA ASP A 100 11.37 -3.45 -3.38
C ASP A 100 9.98 -4.07 -3.16
N LYS A 101 9.47 -4.03 -1.93
CA LYS A 101 8.14 -4.54 -1.57
C LYS A 101 7.03 -3.60 -2.05
N TYR A 102 7.23 -2.28 -1.88
CA TYR A 102 6.29 -1.28 -2.40
C TYR A 102 6.19 -1.35 -3.92
N ARG A 103 7.32 -1.48 -4.63
CA ARG A 103 7.32 -1.65 -6.09
C ARG A 103 6.65 -2.94 -6.53
N ALA A 104 6.89 -4.04 -5.82
CA ALA A 104 6.25 -5.31 -6.12
C ALA A 104 4.73 -5.23 -5.96
N ILE A 105 4.24 -4.67 -4.85
CA ILE A 105 2.79 -4.56 -4.63
C ILE A 105 2.15 -3.58 -5.62
N LYS A 106 2.80 -2.45 -5.95
CA LYS A 106 2.31 -1.52 -6.98
C LYS A 106 2.16 -2.24 -8.32
N GLY A 107 3.20 -2.97 -8.78
CA GLY A 107 3.14 -3.73 -10.03
C GLY A 107 2.09 -4.85 -10.03
N THR A 108 1.73 -5.36 -8.87
CA THR A 108 0.65 -6.34 -8.71
C THR A 108 -0.71 -5.66 -8.76
N LEU A 109 -0.91 -4.60 -7.99
CA LEU A 109 -2.20 -3.89 -7.91
C LEU A 109 -2.54 -3.12 -9.19
N SER A 110 -1.54 -2.72 -9.98
CA SER A 110 -1.76 -2.10 -11.31
C SER A 110 -2.41 -3.02 -12.34
N ARG A 111 -2.62 -4.31 -12.02
CA ARG A 111 -3.35 -5.28 -12.84
C ARG A 111 -4.84 -5.36 -12.50
N LEU A 112 -5.29 -4.62 -11.50
CA LEU A 112 -6.71 -4.45 -11.22
C LEU A 112 -7.35 -3.53 -12.26
N ASP A 113 -8.54 -3.87 -12.70
CA ASP A 113 -9.34 -3.05 -13.61
C ASP A 113 -10.13 -1.95 -12.86
N MET A 114 -9.91 -1.86 -11.55
CA MET A 114 -10.54 -0.89 -10.66
C MET A 114 -9.49 -0.18 -9.80
N PRO A 115 -9.76 1.05 -9.33
CA PRO A 115 -8.90 1.75 -8.38
C PRO A 115 -8.84 1.06 -7.03
N TYR A 116 -7.78 1.34 -6.28
CA TYR A 116 -7.54 0.72 -4.98
C TYR A 116 -6.97 1.69 -3.94
N LEU A 117 -7.20 1.40 -2.67
CA LEU A 117 -6.65 2.15 -1.55
C LEU A 117 -5.98 1.19 -0.56
N LEU A 118 -4.86 1.62 0.01
CA LEU A 118 -4.15 0.86 1.04
C LEU A 118 -4.33 1.50 2.42
N THR A 119 -4.58 0.66 3.42
CA THR A 119 -4.52 1.06 4.83
C THR A 119 -3.10 0.83 5.36
N PHE A 120 -2.56 1.80 6.08
CA PHE A 120 -1.26 1.68 6.72
C PHE A 120 -1.30 0.67 7.88
N GLY A 121 -0.41 -0.31 7.86
CA GLY A 121 -0.34 -1.39 8.83
C GLY A 121 1.08 -1.65 9.33
N ASN A 122 1.26 -2.69 10.14
CA ASN A 122 2.55 -2.98 10.76
C ASN A 122 3.66 -3.31 9.75
N ASN A 123 3.34 -4.06 8.71
CA ASN A 123 4.33 -4.42 7.68
C ASN A 123 4.73 -3.20 6.84
N GLU A 124 3.79 -2.29 6.57
CA GLU A 124 4.05 -1.02 5.90
C GLU A 124 5.03 -0.13 6.68
N TYR A 125 5.03 -0.25 8.01
CA TYR A 125 5.91 0.52 8.89
C TYR A 125 7.35 -0.02 8.93
N GLU A 126 7.57 -1.32 8.83
CA GLU A 126 8.88 -1.96 8.95
C GLU A 126 9.94 -1.36 8.00
N GLU A 127 11.21 -1.51 8.31
CA GLU A 127 12.34 -1.08 7.46
C GLU A 127 12.30 0.40 7.02
N PHE A 128 11.86 1.32 7.89
CA PHE A 128 11.59 2.73 7.56
C PHE A 128 10.48 2.94 6.52
N GLY A 129 9.60 1.97 6.38
CA GLY A 129 8.51 1.96 5.43
C GLY A 129 7.50 3.09 5.60
N SER A 130 7.43 3.70 6.78
CA SER A 130 6.56 4.84 7.07
C SER A 130 6.78 6.01 6.11
N PHE A 131 8.04 6.39 5.85
CA PHE A 131 8.36 7.44 4.88
C PHE A 131 8.00 7.03 3.46
N ARG A 132 8.30 5.77 3.08
CA ARG A 132 7.99 5.26 1.75
C ARG A 132 6.50 5.17 1.50
N PHE A 133 5.73 4.73 2.50
CA PHE A 133 4.28 4.73 2.38
C PHE A 133 3.76 6.15 2.15
N TYR A 134 4.26 7.12 2.93
CA TYR A 134 3.85 8.50 2.78
C TYR A 134 4.19 9.06 1.38
N ASP A 135 5.40 8.81 0.89
CA ASP A 135 5.85 9.27 -0.42
C ASP A 135 5.05 8.60 -1.55
N HIS A 136 4.83 7.30 -1.46
CA HIS A 136 4.19 6.52 -2.52
C HIS A 136 2.67 6.61 -2.50
N TYR A 137 2.06 6.57 -1.33
CA TYR A 137 0.59 6.49 -1.19
C TYR A 137 -0.02 7.73 -0.55
N GLY A 138 0.68 8.41 0.32
CA GLY A 138 0.19 9.59 1.03
C GLY A 138 0.01 9.36 2.54
N PRO A 139 -0.85 10.13 3.21
CA PRO A 139 -0.99 10.11 4.66
C PRO A 139 -1.34 8.73 5.22
N HIS A 140 -0.79 8.38 6.40
CA HIS A 140 -1.07 7.12 7.10
C HIS A 140 -2.52 7.01 7.58
N PHE A 141 -3.20 8.14 7.76
CA PHE A 141 -4.62 8.21 8.05
C PHE A 141 -5.27 9.31 7.21
N PHE A 142 -6.41 9.03 6.67
CA PHE A 142 -7.15 9.93 5.79
C PHE A 142 -8.63 9.53 5.72
N SER A 143 -9.45 10.34 5.09
CA SER A 143 -10.83 9.99 4.79
C SER A 143 -11.27 10.61 3.48
N PHE A 144 -12.26 10.00 2.85
CA PHE A 144 -12.99 10.58 1.73
C PHE A 144 -14.48 10.28 1.87
N THR A 145 -15.28 11.00 1.11
CA THR A 145 -16.73 10.80 1.04
C THR A 145 -17.08 10.37 -0.38
N ALA A 146 -17.93 9.38 -0.47
CA ALA A 146 -18.52 8.93 -1.71
C ALA A 146 -20.02 8.77 -1.49
N ASP A 147 -20.83 9.51 -2.26
CA ASP A 147 -22.26 9.63 -2.07
C ASP A 147 -22.62 9.94 -0.59
N ASP A 148 -23.45 9.15 0.04
CA ASP A 148 -23.86 9.30 1.44
C ASP A 148 -22.99 8.50 2.43
N SER A 149 -21.81 8.09 2.02
CA SER A 149 -20.88 7.26 2.82
C SER A 149 -19.54 7.93 3.01
N ARG A 150 -19.00 7.83 4.23
CA ARG A 150 -17.65 8.24 4.59
C ARG A 150 -16.75 7.04 4.81
N PHE A 151 -15.62 7.05 4.16
CA PHE A 151 -14.55 6.05 4.30
C PHE A 151 -13.41 6.66 5.10
N ILE A 152 -13.03 6.01 6.20
CA ILE A 152 -12.07 6.50 7.18
C ILE A 152 -10.96 5.47 7.32
N PHE A 153 -9.74 5.87 7.06
CA PHE A 153 -8.54 5.05 7.19
C PHE A 153 -7.73 5.52 8.38
N LEU A 154 -7.40 4.61 9.29
CA LEU A 154 -6.68 4.93 10.53
C LEU A 154 -5.36 4.16 10.63
N ASP A 155 -4.34 4.83 11.15
CA ASP A 155 -3.09 4.20 11.56
C ASP A 155 -3.25 3.53 12.92
N SER A 156 -3.28 2.20 12.94
CA SER A 156 -3.34 1.39 14.17
C SER A 156 -1.98 0.86 14.63
N THR A 157 -0.87 1.26 13.98
CA THR A 157 0.49 0.81 14.34
C THR A 157 1.01 1.45 15.63
N GLY A 158 0.37 2.51 16.11
CA GLY A 158 0.81 3.30 17.24
C GLY A 158 1.99 4.24 16.93
N LYS A 159 2.36 4.40 15.65
CA LYS A 159 3.47 5.26 15.22
C LYS A 159 3.07 6.70 14.98
N THR A 160 1.86 6.92 14.50
CA THR A 160 1.25 8.25 14.54
C THR A 160 0.81 8.56 15.96
N PRO A 161 1.11 9.77 16.51
CA PRO A 161 0.63 10.17 17.81
C PRO A 161 -0.90 10.08 17.86
N TRP A 162 -1.42 9.14 18.65
CA TRP A 162 -2.84 8.81 18.64
C TRP A 162 -3.74 9.99 19.01
N GLN A 163 -3.25 10.94 19.81
CA GLN A 163 -3.97 12.15 20.17
C GLN A 163 -4.21 13.07 18.95
N TRP A 164 -3.30 13.07 17.98
CA TRP A 164 -3.50 13.82 16.74
C TRP A 164 -4.55 13.18 15.87
N GLN A 165 -4.44 11.87 15.71
CA GLN A 165 -5.40 11.09 14.93
C GLN A 165 -6.80 11.16 15.54
N LEU A 166 -6.90 11.07 16.89
CA LEU A 166 -8.18 11.18 17.59
C LEU A 166 -8.82 12.57 17.44
N ARG A 167 -8.05 13.66 17.55
CA ARG A 167 -8.55 15.01 17.31
C ARG A 167 -9.08 15.15 15.89
N TRP A 168 -8.27 14.77 14.91
CA TRP A 168 -8.66 14.77 13.51
C TRP A 168 -9.93 13.96 13.26
N LEU A 169 -10.00 12.73 13.79
CA LEU A 169 -11.19 11.88 13.68
C LEU A 169 -12.42 12.51 14.31
N THR A 170 -12.24 13.12 15.49
CA THR A 170 -13.34 13.85 16.17
C THR A 170 -13.84 15.01 15.32
N ASP A 171 -12.94 15.75 14.69
CA ASP A 171 -13.31 16.92 13.90
C ASP A 171 -14.02 16.52 12.60
N ILE A 172 -13.55 15.49 11.90
CA ILE A 172 -14.22 15.01 10.70
C ILE A 172 -15.61 14.42 11.01
N LEU A 173 -15.75 13.68 12.14
CA LEU A 173 -17.03 13.09 12.51
C LEU A 173 -18.06 14.13 12.99
N LYS A 174 -17.63 15.24 13.56
CA LYS A 174 -18.53 16.36 13.93
C LYS A 174 -19.11 17.08 12.71
N ALA A 175 -18.35 17.14 11.63
CA ALA A 175 -18.75 17.80 10.39
C ALA A 175 -19.42 16.84 9.38
N ASP A 176 -19.56 15.57 9.75
CA ASP A 176 -19.97 14.50 8.85
C ASP A 176 -21.47 14.22 8.97
N ASP A 177 -22.18 14.39 7.86
CA ASP A 177 -23.61 14.09 7.71
C ASP A 177 -23.88 12.79 6.93
N SER A 178 -22.83 12.01 6.61
CA SER A 178 -22.94 10.74 5.89
C SER A 178 -23.82 9.75 6.66
N LYS A 179 -24.65 9.00 5.92
CA LYS A 179 -25.50 7.93 6.50
C LYS A 179 -24.67 6.72 6.92
N HIS A 180 -23.65 6.40 6.13
CA HIS A 180 -22.79 5.25 6.35
C HIS A 180 -21.36 5.67 6.65
N ARG A 181 -20.69 4.95 7.55
CA ARG A 181 -19.29 5.16 7.91
C ARG A 181 -18.56 3.84 7.90
N PHE A 182 -17.55 3.74 7.06
CA PHE A 182 -16.68 2.59 6.97
C PHE A 182 -15.31 2.97 7.54
N VAL A 183 -14.84 2.19 8.52
CA VAL A 183 -13.55 2.44 9.18
C VAL A 183 -12.61 1.28 8.88
N PHE A 184 -11.43 1.59 8.34
CA PHE A 184 -10.39 0.64 8.00
C PHE A 184 -9.19 0.85 8.92
N ILE A 185 -8.72 -0.24 9.52
CA ILE A 185 -7.55 -0.29 10.40
C ILE A 185 -6.69 -1.49 10.02
N GLY A 186 -5.38 -1.33 10.00
CA GLY A 186 -4.45 -2.39 9.62
C GLY A 186 -4.24 -3.46 10.69
N HIS A 187 -4.67 -3.19 11.94
CA HIS A 187 -4.55 -4.10 13.08
C HIS A 187 -5.74 -3.88 14.02
N PRO A 188 -6.37 -4.93 14.54
CA PRO A 188 -7.48 -4.77 15.49
C PRO A 188 -7.01 -4.05 16.76
N PRO A 189 -7.89 -3.24 17.38
CA PRO A 189 -7.61 -2.53 18.62
C PRO A 189 -7.42 -3.45 19.81
#